data_f81c73d0daa69c8e2c7757070fccc947
#
_entry.id   f81c73d0daa69c8e2c7757070fccc947
#
_cell.length_a   1.000
_cell.length_b   1.000
_cell.length_c   1.000
_cell.angle_alpha   90.00
_cell.angle_beta   90.00
_cell.angle_gamma   90.00
#
_symmetry.space_group_name_H-M   'P 1'
#
loop_
_entity.id
_entity.type
_entity.pdbx_description
1 polymer ?
#
loop_
_entity_poly.entity_id
_entity_poly.type
_entity_poly.pdbx_seq_one_letter_code
_entity_poly.pdbx_strand_id
1 'polypeptide(L)'
;QFEEIISYSKKNSSNIHLVGLVSDGGVHSHIDHLKEIIVSLSDVKEKIFIHAFTDGRDVDPTSGINYIETLETFCKEKGGNLATVIGRYFSMDRDNRWERIYKAYDLICNGNGKKIKNFINELKDSYSKNITDEFIEPIIKTDKNGNTVHQLKQNDTIIFFNYRSDRGRQLTSVLCEKNKSELGMKSVINNFYTLTEYDEKFKKAKPIFKSKK
;
A
#
# COMPACT_ATOMS: atom_id res chain seq x y z
N GLN A 1 -3.39 19.63 1.26
CA GLN A 1 -2.96 18.64 0.25
C GLN A 1 -4.02 17.58 -0.04
N PHE A 2 -4.85 17.16 0.94
CA PHE A 2 -5.95 16.22 0.67
C PHE A 2 -6.98 16.83 -0.29
N GLU A 3 -7.31 18.12 -0.16
CA GLU A 3 -8.20 18.83 -1.09
C GLU A 3 -7.63 18.85 -2.53
N GLU A 4 -6.31 19.04 -2.67
CA GLU A 4 -5.62 18.97 -3.96
C GLU A 4 -5.74 17.58 -4.58
N ILE A 5 -5.53 16.53 -3.78
CA ILE A 5 -5.65 15.13 -4.21
C ILE A 5 -7.09 14.81 -4.64
N ILE A 6 -8.09 15.23 -3.87
CA ILE A 6 -9.50 15.06 -4.20
C ILE A 6 -9.84 15.78 -5.52
N SER A 7 -9.44 17.04 -5.65
CA SER A 7 -9.68 17.83 -6.84
C SER A 7 -9.03 17.22 -8.07
N TYR A 8 -7.79 16.73 -7.94
CA TYR A 8 -7.08 16.02 -9.00
C TYR A 8 -7.80 14.74 -9.41
N SER A 9 -8.24 13.92 -8.44
CA SER A 9 -8.96 12.67 -8.68
C SER A 9 -10.28 12.92 -9.40
N LYS A 10 -11.06 13.93 -8.97
CA LYS A 10 -12.33 14.31 -9.61
C LYS A 10 -12.10 14.77 -11.05
N LYS A 11 -11.13 15.68 -11.27
CA LYS A 11 -10.83 16.26 -12.58
C LYS A 11 -10.34 15.22 -13.60
N ASN A 12 -9.51 14.27 -13.17
CA ASN A 12 -8.88 13.30 -14.07
C ASN A 12 -9.57 11.94 -14.05
N SER A 13 -10.66 11.77 -13.31
CA SER A 13 -11.32 10.47 -13.09
C SER A 13 -10.35 9.38 -12.66
N SER A 14 -9.32 9.74 -11.85
CA SER A 14 -8.24 8.87 -11.43
C SER A 14 -8.49 8.24 -10.05
N ASN A 15 -7.87 7.11 -9.80
CA ASN A 15 -7.95 6.41 -8.54
C ASN A 15 -6.89 6.92 -7.54
N ILE A 16 -7.10 6.61 -6.27
CA ILE A 16 -6.16 6.89 -5.19
C ILE A 16 -5.78 5.56 -4.55
N HIS A 17 -4.50 5.27 -4.51
CA HIS A 17 -3.92 4.05 -3.95
C HIS A 17 -3.22 4.38 -2.64
N LEU A 18 -3.69 3.81 -1.53
CA LEU A 18 -3.09 3.94 -0.21
C LEU A 18 -2.18 2.73 0.03
N VAL A 19 -0.90 2.97 0.23
CA VAL A 19 0.13 1.94 0.33
C VAL A 19 0.84 2.05 1.68
N GLY A 20 1.00 0.95 2.41
CA GLY A 20 1.76 0.98 3.67
C GLY A 20 1.45 -0.14 4.64
N LEU A 21 2.12 -0.11 5.78
CA LEU A 21 2.05 -1.10 6.85
C LEU A 21 0.77 -0.94 7.66
N VAL A 22 0.02 -2.03 7.82
CA VAL A 22 -1.27 -2.04 8.53
C VAL A 22 -1.13 -2.77 9.85
N SER A 23 -0.82 -2.04 10.90
CA SER A 23 -0.80 -2.48 12.30
C SER A 23 -0.94 -1.29 13.24
N ASP A 24 -1.00 -1.52 14.53
CA ASP A 24 -0.95 -0.51 15.59
C ASP A 24 0.42 -0.44 16.28
N GLY A 25 1.43 -1.10 15.73
CA GLY A 25 2.78 -1.16 16.29
C GLY A 25 3.47 0.20 16.46
N GLY A 26 3.05 1.21 15.68
CA GLY A 26 3.49 2.59 15.87
C GLY A 26 4.96 2.87 15.54
N VAL A 27 5.67 1.94 14.90
CA VAL A 27 7.09 2.09 14.54
C VAL A 27 7.24 2.73 13.15
N HIS A 28 6.51 2.25 12.16
CA HIS A 28 6.56 2.73 10.77
C HIS A 28 5.29 3.46 10.35
N SER A 29 4.16 3.03 10.90
CA SER A 29 2.82 3.50 10.57
C SER A 29 1.89 3.25 11.77
N HIS A 30 0.65 3.69 11.66
CA HIS A 30 -0.42 3.32 12.56
C HIS A 30 -1.73 3.19 11.78
N ILE A 31 -2.52 2.14 12.07
CA ILE A 31 -3.78 1.87 11.37
C ILE A 31 -4.78 3.03 11.48
N ASP A 32 -4.77 3.77 12.59
CA ASP A 32 -5.65 4.91 12.76
C ASP A 32 -5.31 6.07 11.83
N HIS A 33 -4.02 6.27 11.49
CA HIS A 33 -3.65 7.25 10.47
C HIS A 33 -4.20 6.86 9.08
N LEU A 34 -4.19 5.56 8.73
CA LEU A 34 -4.82 5.08 7.51
C LEU A 34 -6.32 5.36 7.51
N LYS A 35 -7.02 5.09 8.62
CA LYS A 35 -8.46 5.38 8.75
C LYS A 35 -8.75 6.87 8.59
N GLU A 36 -7.95 7.76 9.21
CA GLU A 36 -8.11 9.21 9.07
C GLU A 36 -7.87 9.68 7.63
N ILE A 37 -6.90 9.09 6.91
CA ILE A 37 -6.69 9.37 5.48
C ILE A 37 -7.93 8.98 4.66
N ILE A 38 -8.50 7.81 4.90
CA ILE A 38 -9.72 7.35 4.21
C ILE A 38 -10.88 8.31 4.45
N VAL A 39 -11.09 8.74 5.70
CA VAL A 39 -12.11 9.74 6.06
C VAL A 39 -11.86 11.08 5.38
N SER A 40 -10.60 11.53 5.37
CA SER A 40 -10.20 12.79 4.70
C SER A 40 -10.42 12.76 3.18
N LEU A 41 -10.52 11.58 2.58
CA LEU A 41 -10.76 11.36 1.15
C LEU A 41 -12.21 10.93 0.86
N SER A 42 -13.13 11.08 1.80
CA SER A 42 -14.52 10.60 1.71
C SER A 42 -15.28 11.06 0.46
N ASP A 43 -14.96 12.23 -0.07
CA ASP A 43 -15.52 12.79 -1.30
C ASP A 43 -15.25 11.96 -2.57
N VAL A 44 -14.28 11.05 -2.52
CA VAL A 44 -13.86 10.17 -3.62
C VAL A 44 -13.69 8.73 -3.15
N LYS A 45 -14.44 8.33 -2.14
CA LYS A 45 -14.32 7.05 -1.41
C LYS A 45 -14.38 5.80 -2.29
N GLU A 46 -15.15 5.81 -3.39
CA GLU A 46 -15.24 4.70 -4.33
C GLU A 46 -13.98 4.51 -5.19
N LYS A 47 -13.12 5.53 -5.25
CA LYS A 47 -11.85 5.53 -6.01
C LYS A 47 -10.65 5.16 -5.15
N ILE A 48 -10.85 4.85 -3.87
CA ILE A 48 -9.77 4.50 -2.94
C ILE A 48 -9.51 3.00 -2.99
N PHE A 49 -8.26 2.63 -3.26
CA PHE A 49 -7.75 1.26 -3.20
C PHE A 49 -6.61 1.17 -2.20
N ILE A 50 -6.62 0.14 -1.37
CA ILE A 50 -5.65 -0.03 -0.29
C ILE A 50 -4.77 -1.24 -0.59
N HIS A 51 -3.46 -1.03 -0.50
CA HIS A 51 -2.41 -2.03 -0.63
C HIS A 51 -1.75 -2.20 0.73
N ALA A 52 -2.24 -3.16 1.50
CA ALA A 52 -1.84 -3.36 2.88
C ALA A 52 -0.57 -4.23 2.97
N PHE A 53 0.40 -3.78 3.75
CA PHE A 53 1.53 -4.61 4.17
C PHE A 53 1.23 -5.18 5.55
N THR A 54 1.37 -6.49 5.72
CA THR A 54 1.24 -7.16 7.02
C THR A 54 2.54 -7.07 7.81
N ASP A 55 2.44 -6.92 9.12
CA ASP A 55 3.56 -6.60 10.02
C ASP A 55 4.25 -7.85 10.57
N GLY A 56 3.77 -8.40 11.66
CA GLY A 56 4.30 -9.59 12.32
C GLY A 56 5.70 -9.43 12.93
N ARG A 57 6.22 -8.19 12.98
CA ARG A 57 7.54 -7.87 13.54
C ARG A 57 7.48 -6.83 14.66
N ASP A 58 6.72 -5.76 14.47
CA ASP A 58 6.50 -4.73 15.47
C ASP A 58 5.26 -5.04 16.34
N VAL A 59 4.49 -6.06 15.94
CA VAL A 59 3.33 -6.64 16.63
C VAL A 59 3.41 -8.17 16.56
N ASP A 60 2.46 -8.87 17.20
CA ASP A 60 2.41 -10.34 17.19
C ASP A 60 2.45 -10.91 15.76
N PRO A 61 3.23 -12.00 15.52
CA PRO A 61 3.46 -12.54 14.18
C PRO A 61 2.22 -13.01 13.42
N THR A 62 1.09 -13.21 14.08
CA THR A 62 -0.17 -13.68 13.48
C THR A 62 -1.35 -12.74 13.75
N SER A 63 -1.08 -11.52 14.21
CA SER A 63 -2.12 -10.52 14.51
C SER A 63 -2.67 -9.80 13.27
N GLY A 64 -2.02 -9.93 12.13
CA GLY A 64 -2.38 -9.25 10.88
C GLY A 64 -3.82 -9.52 10.44
N ILE A 65 -4.33 -10.72 10.70
CA ILE A 65 -5.72 -11.08 10.41
C ILE A 65 -6.72 -10.14 11.09
N ASN A 66 -6.45 -9.73 12.34
CA ASN A 66 -7.33 -8.83 13.10
C ASN A 66 -7.31 -7.40 12.51
N TYR A 67 -6.14 -6.92 12.08
CA TYR A 67 -6.01 -5.61 11.44
C TYR A 67 -6.68 -5.58 10.06
N ILE A 68 -6.54 -6.65 9.28
CA ILE A 68 -7.19 -6.77 7.96
C ILE A 68 -8.72 -6.84 8.12
N GLU A 69 -9.24 -7.61 9.07
CA GLU A 69 -10.67 -7.66 9.36
C GLU A 69 -11.22 -6.31 9.82
N THR A 70 -10.51 -5.64 10.73
CA THR A 70 -10.84 -4.29 11.19
C THR A 70 -10.87 -3.30 10.03
N LEU A 71 -9.88 -3.35 9.13
CA LEU A 71 -9.79 -2.48 7.97
C LEU A 71 -10.92 -2.77 6.97
N GLU A 72 -11.23 -4.03 6.66
CA GLU A 72 -12.33 -4.37 5.76
C GLU A 72 -13.69 -3.91 6.31
N THR A 73 -13.89 -4.03 7.63
CA THR A 73 -15.10 -3.53 8.31
C THR A 73 -15.19 -2.02 8.21
N PHE A 74 -14.10 -1.31 8.49
CA PHE A 74 -14.04 0.14 8.36
C PHE A 74 -14.32 0.63 6.94
N CYS A 75 -13.75 -0.05 5.93
CA CYS A 75 -13.97 0.27 4.53
C CYS A 75 -15.42 0.09 4.09
N LYS A 76 -16.12 -0.92 4.61
CA LYS A 76 -17.57 -1.10 4.35
C LYS A 76 -18.41 0.08 4.84
N GLU A 77 -18.02 0.69 5.95
CA GLU A 77 -18.74 1.83 6.55
C GLU A 77 -18.35 3.18 5.94
N LYS A 78 -17.06 3.40 5.73
CA LYS A 78 -16.49 4.71 5.36
C LYS A 78 -16.10 4.83 3.90
N GLY A 79 -15.97 3.72 3.20
CA GLY A 79 -15.51 3.63 1.82
C GLY A 79 -14.07 3.17 1.69
N GLY A 80 -13.63 2.99 0.46
CA GLY A 80 -12.36 2.38 0.12
C GLY A 80 -12.46 0.86 -0.08
N ASN A 81 -11.49 0.31 -0.79
CA ASN A 81 -11.44 -1.10 -1.17
C ASN A 81 -10.08 -1.68 -0.82
N LEU A 82 -10.02 -2.65 0.06
CA LEU A 82 -8.79 -3.42 0.27
C LEU A 82 -8.54 -4.27 -0.99
N ALA A 83 -7.47 -3.96 -1.70
CA ALA A 83 -7.16 -4.54 -3.01
C ALA A 83 -6.09 -5.63 -2.93
N THR A 84 -5.02 -5.39 -2.19
CA THR A 84 -3.89 -6.32 -2.07
C THR A 84 -3.37 -6.42 -0.65
N VAL A 85 -2.77 -7.56 -0.33
CA VAL A 85 -2.02 -7.78 0.91
C VAL A 85 -0.70 -8.46 0.59
N ILE A 86 0.38 -8.04 1.25
CA ILE A 86 1.72 -8.63 1.13
C ILE A 86 2.50 -8.39 2.43
N GLY A 87 3.34 -9.35 2.82
CA GLY A 87 4.18 -9.21 4.01
C GLY A 87 5.27 -8.14 3.87
N ARG A 88 5.59 -7.49 4.98
CA ARG A 88 6.61 -6.44 5.04
C ARG A 88 8.02 -6.92 4.66
N TYR A 89 8.31 -8.21 4.78
CA TYR A 89 9.56 -8.80 4.34
C TYR A 89 9.88 -8.48 2.88
N PHE A 90 8.84 -8.47 2.04
CA PHE A 90 8.95 -8.13 0.62
C PHE A 90 8.84 -6.63 0.37
N SER A 91 7.80 -6.01 0.93
CA SER A 91 7.41 -4.64 0.59
C SER A 91 8.23 -3.55 1.28
N MET A 92 8.93 -3.88 2.36
CA MET A 92 9.63 -2.93 3.23
C MET A 92 11.11 -3.29 3.41
N ASP A 93 11.74 -3.84 2.38
CA ASP A 93 13.19 -4.05 2.38
C ASP A 93 13.94 -2.70 2.37
N ARG A 94 15.09 -2.66 3.04
CA ARG A 94 15.98 -1.50 3.09
C ARG A 94 17.45 -1.82 2.78
N ASP A 95 17.71 -3.08 2.39
CA ASP A 95 19.05 -3.63 2.25
C ASP A 95 19.38 -3.94 0.78
N ASN A 96 18.66 -3.32 -0.17
CA ASN A 96 18.81 -3.47 -1.62
C ASN A 96 18.56 -4.90 -2.14
N ARG A 97 17.70 -5.65 -1.46
CA ARG A 97 17.21 -6.94 -1.94
C ARG A 97 16.05 -6.71 -2.90
N TRP A 98 16.39 -6.29 -4.11
CA TRP A 98 15.43 -5.81 -5.11
C TRP A 98 14.45 -6.89 -5.57
N GLU A 99 14.82 -8.17 -5.49
CA GLU A 99 13.93 -9.31 -5.74
C GLU A 99 12.72 -9.34 -4.78
N ARG A 100 12.88 -8.82 -3.55
CA ARG A 100 11.77 -8.68 -2.60
C ARG A 100 10.88 -7.50 -2.98
N ILE A 101 11.48 -6.35 -3.21
CA ILE A 101 10.77 -5.13 -3.64
C ILE A 101 10.01 -5.38 -4.95
N TYR A 102 10.57 -6.17 -5.88
CA TYR A 102 9.91 -6.52 -7.13
C TYR A 102 8.56 -7.20 -6.89
N LYS A 103 8.43 -8.10 -5.91
CA LYS A 103 7.14 -8.74 -5.59
C LYS A 103 6.07 -7.71 -5.20
N ALA A 104 6.41 -6.72 -4.39
CA ALA A 104 5.49 -5.67 -3.99
C ALA A 104 5.16 -4.73 -5.17
N TYR A 105 6.18 -4.34 -5.94
CA TYR A 105 6.01 -3.55 -7.16
C TYR A 105 5.08 -4.24 -8.15
N ASP A 106 5.34 -5.50 -8.46
CA ASP A 106 4.60 -6.29 -9.44
C ASP A 106 3.14 -6.52 -9.02
N LEU A 107 2.93 -6.74 -7.71
CA LEU A 107 1.59 -6.82 -7.14
C LEU A 107 0.81 -5.50 -7.30
N ILE A 108 1.41 -4.36 -6.95
CA ILE A 108 0.75 -3.05 -6.97
C ILE A 108 0.55 -2.55 -8.40
N CYS A 109 1.59 -2.65 -9.25
CA CYS A 109 1.56 -2.09 -10.60
C CYS A 109 0.86 -2.99 -11.61
N ASN A 110 1.09 -4.30 -11.55
CA ASN A 110 0.65 -5.26 -12.57
C ASN A 110 -0.48 -6.18 -12.07
N GLY A 111 -0.79 -6.16 -10.76
CA GLY A 111 -1.81 -7.04 -10.19
C GLY A 111 -1.38 -8.52 -10.14
N ASN A 112 -0.07 -8.78 -10.17
CA ASN A 112 0.47 -10.14 -10.12
C ASN A 112 0.57 -10.62 -8.67
N GLY A 113 -0.34 -11.51 -8.30
CA GLY A 113 -0.42 -12.13 -6.99
C GLY A 113 -1.40 -13.30 -7.00
N LYS A 114 -1.44 -14.06 -5.92
CA LYS A 114 -2.44 -15.12 -5.74
C LYS A 114 -3.83 -14.48 -5.71
N LYS A 115 -4.66 -14.82 -6.67
CA LYS A 115 -6.04 -14.32 -6.77
C LYS A 115 -6.92 -14.97 -5.71
N ILE A 116 -7.55 -14.15 -4.88
CA ILE A 116 -8.41 -14.60 -3.78
C ILE A 116 -9.73 -13.83 -3.75
N LYS A 117 -10.73 -14.39 -3.06
CA LYS A 117 -12.03 -13.75 -2.79
C LYS A 117 -12.11 -13.19 -1.37
N ASN A 118 -11.35 -13.77 -0.43
CA ASN A 118 -11.43 -13.44 1.00
C ASN A 118 -10.03 -13.48 1.62
N PHE A 119 -9.55 -12.33 2.10
CA PHE A 119 -8.23 -12.22 2.73
C PHE A 119 -8.13 -13.01 4.03
N ILE A 120 -9.19 -13.04 4.85
CA ILE A 120 -9.18 -13.72 6.15
C ILE A 120 -8.95 -15.22 5.99
N ASN A 121 -9.60 -15.85 5.01
CA ASN A 121 -9.40 -17.27 4.72
C ASN A 121 -7.98 -17.56 4.23
N GLU A 122 -7.42 -16.67 3.40
CA GLU A 122 -6.05 -16.82 2.90
C GLU A 122 -5.00 -16.65 3.99
N LEU A 123 -5.19 -15.69 4.91
CA LEU A 123 -4.29 -15.52 6.06
C LEU A 123 -4.34 -16.73 7.00
N LYS A 124 -5.53 -17.28 7.27
CA LYS A 124 -5.68 -18.53 8.05
C LYS A 124 -4.95 -19.70 7.39
N ASP A 125 -5.08 -19.85 6.06
CA ASP A 125 -4.37 -20.88 5.30
C ASP A 125 -2.85 -20.70 5.40
N SER A 126 -2.35 -19.47 5.30
CA SER A 126 -0.92 -19.14 5.46
C SER A 126 -0.42 -19.50 6.86
N TYR A 127 -1.15 -19.13 7.90
CA TYR A 127 -0.77 -19.46 9.29
C TYR A 127 -0.75 -20.97 9.54
N SER A 128 -1.69 -21.72 8.96
CA SER A 128 -1.69 -23.19 9.06
C SER A 128 -0.44 -23.86 8.45
N LYS A 129 0.23 -23.14 7.56
CA LYS A 129 1.50 -23.53 6.92
C LYS A 129 2.73 -22.91 7.59
N ASN A 130 2.56 -22.32 8.78
CA ASN A 130 3.60 -21.59 9.52
C ASN A 130 4.18 -20.38 8.77
N ILE A 131 3.40 -19.79 7.84
CA ILE A 131 3.76 -18.53 7.18
C ILE A 131 3.08 -17.41 7.98
N THR A 132 3.90 -16.63 8.70
CA THR A 132 3.43 -15.51 9.53
C THR A 132 3.28 -14.23 8.72
N ASP A 133 2.71 -13.20 9.33
CA ASP A 133 2.40 -11.91 8.69
C ASP A 133 3.58 -11.29 7.94
N GLU A 134 4.77 -11.33 8.51
CA GLU A 134 5.97 -10.77 7.90
C GLU A 134 6.25 -11.34 6.51
N PHE A 135 5.89 -12.62 6.29
CA PHE A 135 6.24 -13.41 5.10
C PHE A 135 5.06 -13.73 4.19
N ILE A 136 3.92 -13.07 4.35
CA ILE A 136 2.77 -13.26 3.47
C ILE A 136 3.16 -12.95 2.03
N GLU A 137 3.03 -13.95 1.16
CA GLU A 137 3.26 -13.79 -0.29
C GLU A 137 2.19 -12.88 -0.93
N PRO A 138 2.47 -12.29 -2.10
CA PRO A 138 1.54 -11.37 -2.77
C PRO A 138 0.15 -11.96 -2.99
N ILE A 139 -0.88 -11.35 -2.46
CA ILE A 139 -2.29 -11.71 -2.66
C ILE A 139 -3.12 -10.52 -3.15
N ILE A 140 -4.02 -10.81 -4.08
CA ILE A 140 -4.88 -9.81 -4.71
C ILE A 140 -6.33 -10.25 -4.70
N LYS A 141 -7.21 -9.32 -4.32
CA LYS A 141 -8.65 -9.56 -4.30
C LYS A 141 -9.23 -9.53 -5.71
N THR A 142 -10.16 -10.44 -5.96
CA THR A 142 -10.94 -10.47 -7.20
C THR A 142 -12.41 -10.22 -6.93
N ASP A 143 -13.10 -9.70 -7.94
CA ASP A 143 -14.56 -9.61 -7.97
C ASP A 143 -15.22 -10.99 -8.17
N LYS A 144 -16.55 -11.00 -8.30
CA LYS A 144 -17.33 -12.22 -8.52
C LYS A 144 -16.97 -12.94 -9.84
N ASN A 145 -16.46 -12.20 -10.81
CA ASN A 145 -16.09 -12.69 -12.15
C ASN A 145 -14.61 -13.11 -12.24
N GLY A 146 -13.84 -12.98 -11.15
CA GLY A 146 -12.42 -13.30 -11.11
C GLY A 146 -11.50 -12.22 -11.65
N ASN A 147 -12.02 -11.02 -11.94
CA ASN A 147 -11.18 -9.87 -12.30
C ASN A 147 -10.60 -9.22 -11.06
N THR A 148 -9.39 -8.68 -11.16
CA THR A 148 -8.76 -7.92 -10.07
C THR A 148 -9.57 -6.65 -9.78
N VAL A 149 -9.73 -6.33 -8.48
CA VAL A 149 -10.55 -5.19 -8.06
C VAL A 149 -9.92 -3.83 -8.36
N HIS A 150 -8.63 -3.80 -8.69
CA HIS A 150 -7.94 -2.58 -9.07
C HIS A 150 -7.06 -2.78 -10.31
N GLN A 151 -6.76 -1.67 -10.99
CA GLN A 151 -5.74 -1.57 -12.01
C GLN A 151 -5.06 -0.21 -11.86
N LEU A 152 -3.76 -0.21 -11.55
CA LEU A 152 -2.98 1.02 -11.44
C LEU A 152 -2.76 1.65 -12.81
N LYS A 153 -3.05 2.95 -12.92
CA LYS A 153 -2.85 3.75 -14.13
C LYS A 153 -1.87 4.89 -13.88
N GLN A 154 -1.21 5.35 -14.92
CA GLN A 154 -0.19 6.39 -14.83
C GLN A 154 -0.66 7.70 -14.18
N ASN A 155 -1.94 8.05 -14.37
CA ASN A 155 -2.56 9.25 -13.80
C ASN A 155 -3.22 9.03 -12.44
N ASP A 156 -3.14 7.83 -11.87
CA ASP A 156 -3.59 7.58 -10.50
C ASP A 156 -2.66 8.26 -9.49
N THR A 157 -3.16 8.43 -8.28
CA THR A 157 -2.40 8.96 -7.16
C THR A 157 -2.00 7.83 -6.22
N ILE A 158 -0.75 7.81 -5.77
CA ILE A 158 -0.33 6.95 -4.64
C ILE A 158 -0.07 7.83 -3.41
N ILE A 159 -0.56 7.38 -2.26
CA ILE A 159 -0.20 7.91 -0.94
C ILE A 159 0.45 6.77 -0.15
N PHE A 160 1.74 6.88 0.12
CA PHE A 160 2.44 5.96 1.00
C PHE A 160 2.31 6.47 2.45
N PHE A 161 1.51 5.78 3.26
CA PHE A 161 1.10 6.29 4.58
C PHE A 161 2.02 5.90 5.74
N ASN A 162 3.16 5.26 5.48
CA ASN A 162 4.19 5.12 6.51
C ASN A 162 4.79 6.50 6.82
N TYR A 163 4.94 6.83 8.10
CA TYR A 163 5.59 8.08 8.52
C TYR A 163 7.11 7.90 8.73
N ARG A 164 7.58 6.69 9.04
CA ARG A 164 9.01 6.37 9.08
C ARG A 164 9.50 5.97 7.69
N SER A 165 10.53 6.67 7.23
CA SER A 165 10.96 6.66 5.83
C SER A 165 11.86 5.49 5.42
N ASP A 166 12.70 4.97 6.34
CA ASP A 166 13.84 4.09 6.01
C ASP A 166 13.45 2.83 5.21
N ARG A 167 12.32 2.22 5.53
CA ARG A 167 11.80 1.04 4.83
C ARG A 167 10.79 1.34 3.71
N GLY A 168 10.47 2.61 3.48
CA GLY A 168 9.63 3.05 2.35
C GLY A 168 10.42 3.51 1.13
N ARG A 169 11.71 3.84 1.29
CA ARG A 169 12.53 4.46 0.24
C ARG A 169 12.67 3.62 -1.02
N GLN A 170 12.95 2.34 -0.89
CA GLN A 170 13.20 1.47 -2.06
C GLN A 170 11.95 1.32 -2.92
N LEU A 171 10.80 1.01 -2.32
CA LEU A 171 9.55 0.89 -3.06
C LEU A 171 9.12 2.22 -3.66
N THR A 172 9.22 3.34 -2.93
CA THR A 172 8.97 4.69 -3.47
C THR A 172 9.85 4.99 -4.66
N SER A 173 11.14 4.67 -4.57
CA SER A 173 12.09 4.90 -5.67
C SER A 173 11.63 4.27 -6.98
N VAL A 174 11.21 2.99 -6.97
CA VAL A 174 10.83 2.28 -8.19
C VAL A 174 9.40 2.60 -8.65
N LEU A 175 8.53 3.06 -7.75
CA LEU A 175 7.17 3.45 -8.11
C LEU A 175 7.11 4.81 -8.82
N CYS A 176 7.95 5.79 -8.44
CA CYS A 176 7.85 7.14 -9.00
C CYS A 176 9.16 7.83 -9.37
N GLU A 177 10.31 7.47 -8.80
CA GLU A 177 11.55 8.25 -8.99
C GLU A 177 12.43 7.71 -10.11
N LYS A 178 12.75 6.42 -10.08
CA LYS A 178 13.78 5.80 -10.94
C LYS A 178 13.33 4.48 -11.53
N ASN A 179 13.62 4.31 -12.80
CA ASN A 179 13.50 2.99 -13.44
C ASN A 179 14.62 2.07 -12.95
N LYS A 180 14.27 0.79 -12.76
CA LYS A 180 15.19 -0.34 -12.66
C LYS A 180 14.82 -1.35 -13.73
N SER A 181 15.01 -0.93 -15.00
CA SER A 181 14.57 -1.69 -16.18
C SER A 181 15.25 -3.06 -16.26
N GLU A 182 16.48 -3.17 -15.78
CA GLU A 182 17.23 -4.42 -15.66
C GLU A 182 16.56 -5.44 -14.72
N LEU A 183 15.68 -4.97 -13.83
CA LEU A 183 14.88 -5.77 -12.90
C LEU A 183 13.39 -5.76 -13.24
N GLY A 184 13.01 -5.25 -14.42
CA GLY A 184 11.61 -5.19 -14.87
C GLY A 184 10.76 -4.11 -14.19
N MET A 185 11.35 -3.19 -13.41
CA MET A 185 10.62 -2.12 -12.72
C MET A 185 10.77 -0.78 -13.45
N LYS A 186 9.64 -0.19 -13.81
CA LYS A 186 9.56 1.14 -14.40
C LYS A 186 8.74 2.06 -13.50
N SER A 187 9.22 3.28 -13.32
CA SER A 187 8.48 4.33 -12.63
C SER A 187 7.23 4.70 -13.44
N VAL A 188 6.05 4.39 -12.90
CA VAL A 188 4.77 4.49 -13.63
C VAL A 188 3.88 5.62 -13.13
N ILE A 189 4.10 6.13 -11.90
CA ILE A 189 3.23 7.10 -11.24
C ILE A 189 3.84 8.49 -11.23
N ASN A 190 3.07 9.47 -11.71
CA ASN A 190 3.47 10.87 -11.72
C ASN A 190 2.95 11.64 -10.48
N ASN A 191 1.91 11.15 -9.80
CA ASN A 191 1.31 11.82 -8.66
C ASN A 191 1.48 10.98 -7.39
N PHE A 192 2.60 11.17 -6.71
CA PHE A 192 3.03 10.35 -5.58
C PHE A 192 3.21 11.21 -4.32
N TYR A 193 2.60 10.77 -3.23
CA TYR A 193 2.70 11.40 -1.92
C TYR A 193 3.24 10.44 -0.87
N THR A 194 4.00 10.98 0.08
CA THR A 194 4.45 10.31 1.30
C THR A 194 3.97 11.10 2.51
N LEU A 195 3.75 10.48 3.66
CA LEU A 195 3.33 11.25 4.85
C LEU A 195 4.43 12.23 5.28
N THR A 196 5.67 11.78 5.30
CA THR A 196 6.86 12.57 5.67
C THR A 196 7.83 12.59 4.49
N GLU A 197 8.86 13.41 4.55
CA GLU A 197 9.94 13.39 3.57
C GLU A 197 10.76 12.10 3.70
N TYR A 198 10.80 11.28 2.64
CA TYR A 198 11.50 10.00 2.66
C TYR A 198 12.98 10.10 2.27
N ASP A 199 13.31 10.98 1.34
CA ASP A 199 14.69 11.25 0.90
C ASP A 199 14.74 12.63 0.22
N GLU A 200 15.71 13.45 0.58
CA GLU A 200 15.95 14.78 -0.04
C GLU A 200 16.24 14.69 -1.55
N LYS A 201 16.71 13.52 -2.00
CA LYS A 201 17.00 13.26 -3.42
C LYS A 201 15.75 12.96 -4.24
N PHE A 202 14.62 12.64 -3.61
CA PHE A 202 13.38 12.40 -4.30
C PHE A 202 12.81 13.72 -4.84
N LYS A 203 12.45 13.73 -6.12
CA LYS A 203 11.93 14.92 -6.80
C LYS A 203 10.46 14.84 -7.15
N LYS A 204 9.93 13.61 -7.25
CA LYS A 204 8.54 13.35 -7.62
C LYS A 204 7.67 13.01 -6.41
N ALA A 205 8.23 12.34 -5.40
CA ALA A 205 7.53 12.04 -4.16
C ALA A 205 7.34 13.32 -3.32
N LYS A 206 6.09 13.70 -3.06
CA LYS A 206 5.72 14.94 -2.36
C LYS A 206 5.33 14.61 -0.92
N PRO A 207 5.99 15.14 0.11
CA PRO A 207 5.57 14.95 1.49
C PRO A 207 4.27 15.71 1.80
N ILE A 208 3.32 15.02 2.45
CA ILE A 208 2.07 15.62 2.96
C ILE A 208 2.39 16.53 4.15
N PHE A 209 3.16 16.03 5.08
CA PHE A 209 3.61 16.79 6.25
C PHE A 209 5.09 17.11 6.10
N LYS A 210 5.39 18.41 5.99
CA LYS A 210 6.76 18.91 5.94
C LYS A 210 7.26 19.15 7.36
N SER A 211 8.46 18.70 7.68
CA SER A 211 9.14 19.12 8.92
C SER A 211 9.27 20.65 8.93
N LYS A 212 8.82 21.30 9.99
CA LYS A 212 9.19 22.70 10.21
C LYS A 212 10.70 22.71 10.47
N LYS A 213 11.46 23.32 9.58
CA LYS A 213 12.87 23.63 9.81
C LYS A 213 12.98 24.69 10.88
#